data_47ac3e967f3a2c1b6d0de39b37d14699
#
_entry.id   47ac3e967f3a2c1b6d0de39b37d14699
#
_cell.length_a   1.000
_cell.length_b   1.000
_cell.length_c   1.000
_cell.angle_alpha   90.00
_cell.angle_beta   90.00
_cell.angle_gamma   90.00
#
_symmetry.space_group_name_H-M   'P 1'
#
loop_
_entity.id
_entity.type
_entity.pdbx_description
1 polymer ?
#
loop_
_entity_poly.entity_id
_entity_poly.type
_entity_poly.pdbx_seq_one_letter_code
_entity_poly.pdbx_strand_id
1 'polypeptide(L)'
;MNEQQRKKALDSWKGKKNNAQGHFFEGFIKTACAVYKQKGIAYVEKMPEPFMVLEKKDRGIFKGRFIAHAQPDFMGTLSGGRSICFEAKYTSTDKLAQTVLTAEQWDSLEQHWKAGAKAGVCAGIGNVYAFIPWPVWRSMQEIYGHKYMTAEDLEPYRVKFNGACMFLDPVSPPTAEAVEARDTLGAAKKRLWDKLQTVERDAEEAAEIERLE
;
A
#
# COMPACT_ATOMS: atom_id res chain seq x y z
N MET A 1 -14.15 -31.69 -23.09
CA MET A 1 -13.67 -30.34 -22.72
C MET A 1 -12.40 -30.10 -23.52
N ASN A 2 -12.37 -29.07 -24.35
CA ASN A 2 -11.20 -28.74 -25.15
C ASN A 2 -10.12 -28.03 -24.30
N GLU A 3 -8.92 -27.83 -24.84
CA GLU A 3 -7.76 -27.26 -24.12
C GLU A 3 -8.02 -25.84 -23.64
N GLN A 4 -8.70 -25.00 -24.43
CA GLN A 4 -9.11 -23.65 -24.05
C GLN A 4 -10.09 -23.64 -22.88
N GLN A 5 -11.03 -24.58 -22.83
CA GLN A 5 -11.97 -24.69 -21.71
C GLN A 5 -11.27 -25.13 -20.43
N ARG A 6 -10.27 -26.04 -20.52
CA ARG A 6 -9.44 -26.48 -19.39
C ARG A 6 -8.61 -25.30 -18.85
N LYS A 7 -7.95 -24.55 -19.73
CA LYS A 7 -7.17 -23.38 -19.35
C LYS A 7 -8.04 -22.32 -18.63
N LYS A 8 -9.20 -21.99 -19.21
CA LYS A 8 -10.14 -21.03 -18.61
C LYS A 8 -10.66 -21.48 -17.25
N ALA A 9 -10.95 -22.78 -17.08
CA ALA A 9 -11.38 -23.35 -15.80
C ALA A 9 -10.25 -23.26 -14.75
N LEU A 10 -9.01 -23.58 -15.13
CA LEU A 10 -7.84 -23.49 -14.26
C LEU A 10 -7.56 -22.05 -13.82
N ASP A 11 -7.62 -21.08 -14.75
CA ASP A 11 -7.41 -19.65 -14.46
C ASP A 11 -8.50 -19.13 -13.54
N SER A 12 -9.77 -19.52 -13.76
CA SER A 12 -10.88 -19.17 -12.85
C SER A 12 -10.69 -19.74 -11.45
N TRP A 13 -10.24 -21.01 -11.34
CA TRP A 13 -9.98 -21.63 -10.05
C TRP A 13 -8.82 -20.96 -9.31
N LYS A 14 -7.72 -20.64 -10.00
CA LYS A 14 -6.59 -19.88 -9.44
C LYS A 14 -7.03 -18.50 -8.94
N GLY A 15 -7.85 -17.79 -9.73
CA GLY A 15 -8.40 -16.51 -9.34
C GLY A 15 -9.24 -16.59 -8.05
N LYS A 16 -10.14 -17.58 -7.93
CA LYS A 16 -10.93 -17.79 -6.72
C LYS A 16 -10.08 -18.12 -5.50
N LYS A 17 -9.04 -18.94 -5.67
CA LYS A 17 -8.10 -19.28 -4.60
C LYS A 17 -7.33 -18.05 -4.13
N ASN A 18 -6.81 -17.24 -5.04
CA ASN A 18 -6.08 -16.02 -4.72
C ASN A 18 -6.97 -15.02 -3.99
N ASN A 19 -8.22 -14.82 -4.43
CA ASN A 19 -9.18 -13.95 -3.75
C ASN A 19 -9.49 -14.43 -2.33
N ALA A 20 -9.71 -15.73 -2.12
CA ALA A 20 -9.94 -16.28 -0.79
C ALA A 20 -8.73 -16.04 0.13
N GLN A 21 -7.51 -16.27 -0.36
CA GLN A 21 -6.29 -16.03 0.40
C GLN A 21 -6.08 -14.55 0.73
N GLY A 22 -6.40 -13.64 -0.21
CA GLY A 22 -6.41 -12.20 0.03
C GLY A 22 -7.36 -11.81 1.17
N HIS A 23 -8.58 -12.32 1.17
CA HIS A 23 -9.55 -12.07 2.24
C HIS A 23 -9.10 -12.60 3.61
N PHE A 24 -8.45 -13.78 3.67
CA PHE A 24 -7.85 -14.28 4.91
C PHE A 24 -6.75 -13.36 5.43
N PHE A 25 -5.88 -12.91 4.56
CA PHE A 25 -4.81 -11.98 4.93
C PHE A 25 -5.35 -10.64 5.45
N GLU A 26 -6.34 -10.07 4.78
CA GLU A 26 -7.05 -8.90 5.29
C GLU A 26 -7.70 -9.14 6.66
N GLY A 27 -8.19 -10.34 6.92
CA GLY A 27 -8.71 -10.76 8.22
C GLY A 27 -7.66 -10.66 9.32
N PHE A 28 -6.44 -11.11 9.06
CA PHE A 28 -5.32 -10.98 10.01
C PHE A 28 -4.95 -9.51 10.28
N ILE A 29 -5.00 -8.66 9.27
CA ILE A 29 -4.78 -7.22 9.42
C ILE A 29 -5.89 -6.57 10.25
N LYS A 30 -7.16 -6.89 9.99
CA LYS A 30 -8.31 -6.39 10.77
C LYS A 30 -8.19 -6.78 12.26
N THR A 31 -7.74 -8.00 12.55
CA THR A 31 -7.48 -8.44 13.92
C THR A 31 -6.40 -7.57 14.58
N ALA A 32 -5.32 -7.26 13.87
CA ALA A 32 -4.29 -6.34 14.38
C ALA A 32 -4.84 -4.91 14.59
N CYS A 33 -5.69 -4.40 13.69
CA CYS A 33 -6.35 -3.11 13.86
C CYS A 33 -7.16 -3.06 15.16
N ALA A 34 -7.92 -4.11 15.47
CA ALA A 34 -8.68 -4.20 16.72
C ALA A 34 -7.77 -4.17 17.96
N VAL A 35 -6.65 -4.89 17.94
CA VAL A 35 -5.65 -4.88 19.01
C VAL A 35 -5.03 -3.49 19.19
N TYR A 36 -4.65 -2.80 18.11
CA TYR A 36 -4.07 -1.46 18.17
C TYR A 36 -5.08 -0.43 18.70
N LYS A 37 -6.34 -0.52 18.26
CA LYS A 37 -7.43 0.32 18.78
C LYS A 37 -7.60 0.15 20.28
N GLN A 38 -7.68 -1.10 20.77
CA GLN A 38 -7.82 -1.39 22.19
C GLN A 38 -6.66 -0.86 23.03
N LYS A 39 -5.43 -0.89 22.48
CA LYS A 39 -4.22 -0.41 23.15
C LYS A 39 -3.99 1.10 22.99
N GLY A 40 -4.83 1.84 22.28
CA GLY A 40 -4.64 3.26 21.99
C GLY A 40 -3.41 3.57 21.12
N ILE A 41 -2.89 2.57 20.38
CA ILE A 41 -1.69 2.73 19.52
C ILE A 41 -2.06 3.34 18.17
N ALA A 42 -3.18 2.89 17.59
CA ALA A 42 -3.66 3.37 16.30
C ALA A 42 -5.15 3.11 16.15
N TYR A 43 -5.82 3.96 15.39
CA TYR A 43 -7.16 3.73 14.86
C TYR A 43 -7.07 3.56 13.35
N VAL A 44 -7.10 2.31 12.89
CA VAL A 44 -7.00 1.93 11.48
C VAL A 44 -8.17 1.04 11.11
N GLU A 45 -8.79 1.30 9.99
CA GLU A 45 -9.94 0.54 9.49
C GLU A 45 -9.73 0.14 8.03
N LYS A 46 -10.37 -0.98 7.64
CA LYS A 46 -10.48 -1.31 6.22
C LYS A 46 -11.45 -0.35 5.56
N MET A 47 -11.03 0.27 4.49
CA MET A 47 -11.88 1.15 3.71
C MET A 47 -12.91 0.33 2.91
N PRO A 48 -14.19 0.71 2.95
CA PRO A 48 -15.19 0.07 2.11
C PRO A 48 -14.96 0.44 0.64
N GLU A 49 -15.19 -0.52 -0.25
CA GLU A 49 -15.19 -0.23 -1.68
C GLU A 49 -16.32 0.76 -2.01
N PRO A 50 -16.02 1.88 -2.69
CA PRO A 50 -17.04 2.86 -3.06
C PRO A 50 -18.12 2.22 -3.94
N PHE A 51 -19.38 2.28 -3.49
CA PHE A 51 -20.51 1.65 -4.16
C PHE A 51 -21.62 2.67 -4.41
N MET A 52 -22.08 2.78 -5.65
CA MET A 52 -23.17 3.64 -6.03
C MET A 52 -24.46 2.82 -6.23
N VAL A 53 -25.49 3.19 -5.50
CA VAL A 53 -26.81 2.60 -5.67
C VAL A 53 -27.46 3.16 -6.93
N LEU A 54 -27.83 2.29 -7.86
CA LEU A 54 -28.56 2.63 -9.09
C LEU A 54 -30.06 2.43 -8.93
N GLU A 55 -30.46 1.41 -8.17
CA GLU A 55 -31.88 1.04 -7.99
C GLU A 55 -32.06 0.45 -6.59
N LYS A 56 -33.08 0.90 -5.85
CA LYS A 56 -33.49 0.30 -4.57
C LYS A 56 -34.62 -0.69 -4.84
N LYS A 57 -34.50 -1.89 -4.28
CA LYS A 57 -35.54 -2.93 -4.30
C LYS A 57 -36.08 -3.14 -2.89
N ASP A 58 -37.17 -3.91 -2.82
CA ASP A 58 -37.80 -4.25 -1.54
C ASP A 58 -36.84 -5.01 -0.60
N ARG A 59 -37.15 -4.97 0.71
CA ARG A 59 -36.43 -5.69 1.76
C ARG A 59 -34.94 -5.34 1.92
N GLY A 60 -34.54 -4.11 1.60
CA GLY A 60 -33.15 -3.65 1.74
C GLY A 60 -32.19 -4.16 0.67
N ILE A 61 -32.70 -4.79 -0.39
CA ILE A 61 -31.93 -5.18 -1.56
C ILE A 61 -31.78 -3.96 -2.47
N PHE A 62 -30.61 -3.77 -3.04
CA PHE A 62 -30.36 -2.73 -4.03
C PHE A 62 -29.47 -3.25 -5.16
N LYS A 63 -29.62 -2.65 -6.34
CA LYS A 63 -28.72 -2.84 -7.47
C LYS A 63 -27.81 -1.64 -7.56
N GLY A 64 -26.51 -1.84 -7.75
CA GLY A 64 -25.56 -0.76 -7.88
C GLY A 64 -24.30 -1.20 -8.59
N ARG A 65 -23.36 -0.29 -8.68
CA ARG A 65 -22.03 -0.54 -9.24
C ARG A 65 -20.95 0.00 -8.31
N PHE A 66 -19.80 -0.65 -8.30
CA PHE A 66 -18.62 -0.09 -7.70
C PHE A 66 -18.15 1.09 -8.54
N ILE A 67 -17.78 2.18 -7.85
CA ILE A 67 -17.24 3.39 -8.47
C ILE A 67 -15.83 3.54 -7.95
N ALA A 68 -14.87 3.65 -8.83
CA ALA A 68 -13.45 3.94 -8.59
C ALA A 68 -12.81 3.37 -7.30
N HIS A 69 -11.64 2.77 -7.47
CA HIS A 69 -10.81 2.23 -6.38
C HIS A 69 -9.69 3.21 -6.00
N ALA A 70 -10.06 4.44 -5.65
CA ALA A 70 -9.07 5.50 -5.39
C ALA A 70 -8.51 5.51 -3.96
N GLN A 71 -9.07 4.71 -3.04
CA GLN A 71 -8.65 4.70 -1.63
C GLN A 71 -7.81 3.46 -1.32
N PRO A 72 -6.76 3.60 -0.48
CA PRO A 72 -6.02 2.45 0.04
C PRO A 72 -6.92 1.48 0.82
N ASP A 73 -6.59 0.18 0.80
CA ASP A 73 -7.35 -0.88 1.49
C ASP A 73 -7.55 -0.58 2.97
N PHE A 74 -6.55 0.01 3.63
CA PHE A 74 -6.58 0.38 5.05
C PHE A 74 -6.12 1.81 5.24
N MET A 75 -6.85 2.56 6.07
CA MET A 75 -6.52 3.94 6.43
C MET A 75 -6.82 4.20 7.90
N GLY A 76 -6.12 5.18 8.47
CA GLY A 76 -6.35 5.59 9.85
C GLY A 76 -5.33 6.57 10.37
N THR A 77 -5.26 6.62 11.71
CA THR A 77 -4.39 7.55 12.44
C THR A 77 -3.63 6.80 13.53
N LEU A 78 -2.34 7.05 13.61
CA LEU A 78 -1.47 6.58 14.68
C LEU A 78 -1.61 7.46 15.91
N SER A 79 -1.28 6.92 17.09
CA SER A 79 -1.09 7.73 18.27
C SER A 79 -0.10 8.85 17.98
N GLY A 80 -0.41 10.08 18.40
CA GLY A 80 0.35 11.29 18.02
C GLY A 80 -0.15 11.97 16.74
N GLY A 81 -1.22 11.50 16.10
CA GLY A 81 -1.94 12.22 15.04
C GLY A 81 -1.44 11.99 13.62
N ARG A 82 -0.36 11.21 13.42
CA ARG A 82 0.14 10.90 12.07
C ARG A 82 -0.81 9.94 11.35
N SER A 83 -1.20 10.27 10.11
CA SER A 83 -1.98 9.36 9.28
C SER A 83 -1.18 8.14 8.84
N ILE A 84 -1.89 7.03 8.65
CA ILE A 84 -1.37 5.80 8.05
C ILE A 84 -2.32 5.33 6.96
N CYS A 85 -1.78 4.85 5.86
CA CYS A 85 -2.54 4.20 4.80
C CYS A 85 -1.70 3.12 4.11
N PHE A 86 -2.32 2.03 3.68
CA PHE A 86 -1.60 0.96 3.01
C PHE A 86 -2.52 0.04 2.22
N GLU A 87 -1.95 -0.61 1.22
CA GLU A 87 -2.56 -1.71 0.48
C GLU A 87 -2.21 -3.05 1.15
N ALA A 88 -3.12 -4.00 1.08
CA ALA A 88 -2.90 -5.38 1.51
C ALA A 88 -2.73 -6.29 0.31
N LYS A 89 -1.58 -6.95 0.19
CA LYS A 89 -1.28 -7.85 -0.94
C LYS A 89 -0.72 -9.17 -0.41
N TYR A 90 -1.29 -10.27 -0.88
CA TYR A 90 -0.86 -11.61 -0.48
C TYR A 90 -0.66 -12.51 -1.71
N THR A 91 0.34 -13.36 -1.63
CA THR A 91 0.55 -14.45 -2.58
C THR A 91 0.98 -15.73 -1.88
N SER A 92 0.54 -16.86 -2.40
CA SER A 92 1.05 -18.18 -2.01
C SER A 92 2.21 -18.67 -2.90
N THR A 93 2.61 -17.85 -3.87
CA THR A 93 3.79 -18.09 -4.69
C THR A 93 5.03 -17.49 -4.02
N ASP A 94 6.19 -17.69 -4.61
CA ASP A 94 7.49 -17.23 -4.12
C ASP A 94 7.78 -15.74 -4.36
N LYS A 95 6.93 -15.08 -5.17
CA LYS A 95 7.17 -13.68 -5.60
C LYS A 95 5.89 -12.85 -5.59
N LEU A 96 6.04 -11.61 -5.10
CA LEU A 96 5.01 -10.57 -5.14
C LEU A 96 5.47 -9.44 -6.07
N ALA A 97 4.91 -9.36 -7.27
CA ALA A 97 5.31 -8.38 -8.26
C ALA A 97 4.90 -6.96 -7.86
N GLN A 98 5.70 -5.96 -8.21
CA GLN A 98 5.37 -4.54 -7.98
C GLN A 98 4.07 -4.13 -8.68
N THR A 99 3.79 -4.75 -9.84
CA THR A 99 2.59 -4.50 -10.67
C THR A 99 1.28 -5.05 -10.09
N VAL A 100 1.29 -5.65 -8.89
CA VAL A 100 0.04 -6.00 -8.18
C VAL A 100 -0.73 -4.78 -7.71
N LEU A 101 -0.09 -3.61 -7.66
CA LEU A 101 -0.76 -2.33 -7.45
C LEU A 101 -1.24 -1.78 -8.80
N THR A 102 -2.50 -1.32 -8.83
CA THR A 102 -3.00 -0.56 -9.99
C THR A 102 -2.38 0.84 -10.02
N ALA A 103 -2.53 1.55 -11.14
CA ALA A 103 -2.03 2.92 -11.27
C ALA A 103 -2.69 3.86 -10.25
N GLU A 104 -3.99 3.68 -9.98
CA GLU A 104 -4.75 4.48 -9.01
C GLU A 104 -4.27 4.21 -7.58
N GLN A 105 -4.02 2.95 -7.21
CA GLN A 105 -3.47 2.58 -5.90
C GLN A 105 -2.07 3.16 -5.71
N TRP A 106 -1.26 3.10 -6.76
CA TRP A 106 0.08 3.68 -6.78
C TRP A 106 0.05 5.19 -6.54
N ASP A 107 -0.76 5.92 -7.32
CA ASP A 107 -0.89 7.37 -7.17
C ASP A 107 -1.42 7.74 -5.78
N SER A 108 -2.44 7.05 -5.30
CA SER A 108 -3.00 7.27 -3.97
C SER A 108 -1.94 7.13 -2.86
N LEU A 109 -1.15 6.05 -2.86
CA LEU A 109 -0.08 5.86 -1.87
C LEU A 109 1.01 6.94 -1.99
N GLU A 110 1.36 7.35 -3.22
CA GLU A 110 2.34 8.41 -3.46
C GLU A 110 1.87 9.76 -2.89
N GLN A 111 0.59 10.14 -3.14
CA GLN A 111 0.04 11.40 -2.62
C GLN A 111 -0.05 11.40 -1.09
N HIS A 112 -0.53 10.34 -0.48
CA HIS A 112 -0.57 10.21 0.97
C HIS A 112 0.82 10.28 1.60
N TRP A 113 1.81 9.63 0.98
CA TRP A 113 3.19 9.67 1.45
C TRP A 113 3.78 11.08 1.34
N LYS A 114 3.56 11.79 0.23
CA LYS A 114 3.98 13.20 0.06
C LYS A 114 3.36 14.12 1.11
N ALA A 115 2.11 13.86 1.49
CA ALA A 115 1.42 14.58 2.56
C ALA A 115 1.89 14.20 3.98
N GLY A 116 2.89 13.32 4.13
CA GLY A 116 3.49 12.95 5.42
C GLY A 116 2.90 11.72 6.10
N ALA A 117 1.95 11.03 5.47
CA ALA A 117 1.39 9.81 6.01
C ALA A 117 2.45 8.69 6.09
N LYS A 118 2.25 7.73 7.01
CA LYS A 118 2.93 6.43 6.96
C LYS A 118 2.26 5.59 5.89
N ALA A 119 2.68 5.73 4.62
CA ALA A 119 2.15 4.96 3.51
C ALA A 119 3.00 3.72 3.24
N GLY A 120 2.39 2.65 2.72
CA GLY A 120 3.10 1.42 2.40
C GLY A 120 2.23 0.30 1.85
N VAL A 121 2.83 -0.89 1.79
CA VAL A 121 2.15 -2.14 1.41
C VAL A 121 2.34 -3.15 2.52
N CYS A 122 1.24 -3.61 3.09
CA CYS A 122 1.23 -4.76 3.98
C CYS A 122 1.22 -6.01 3.10
N ALA A 123 2.33 -6.74 3.07
CA ALA A 123 2.55 -7.85 2.15
C ALA A 123 2.63 -9.18 2.89
N GLY A 124 2.16 -10.25 2.21
CA GLY A 124 2.34 -11.63 2.64
C GLY A 124 2.83 -12.50 1.50
N ILE A 125 3.91 -13.26 1.73
CA ILE A 125 4.42 -14.30 0.83
C ILE A 125 4.51 -15.59 1.65
N GLY A 126 3.61 -16.54 1.37
CA GLY A 126 3.50 -17.75 2.19
C GLY A 126 3.23 -17.41 3.66
N ASN A 127 4.19 -17.70 4.54
CA ASN A 127 4.11 -17.46 5.98
C ASN A 127 4.93 -16.23 6.44
N VAL A 128 5.50 -15.47 5.52
CA VAL A 128 6.25 -14.25 5.82
C VAL A 128 5.35 -13.06 5.60
N TYR A 129 5.16 -12.26 6.66
CA TYR A 129 4.33 -11.06 6.65
C TYR A 129 5.20 -9.84 6.94
N ALA A 130 5.00 -8.77 6.17
CA ALA A 130 5.82 -7.58 6.24
C ALA A 130 5.00 -6.30 6.03
N PHE A 131 5.47 -5.19 6.60
CA PHE A 131 5.00 -3.86 6.26
C PHE A 131 6.10 -3.11 5.52
N ILE A 132 5.96 -3.02 4.20
CA ILE A 132 6.94 -2.41 3.32
C ILE A 132 6.63 -0.92 3.20
N PRO A 133 7.50 -0.01 3.66
CA PRO A 133 7.31 1.43 3.49
C PRO A 133 7.21 1.80 2.02
N TRP A 134 6.37 2.78 1.70
CA TRP A 134 6.15 3.22 0.32
C TRP A 134 7.44 3.58 -0.45
N PRO A 135 8.41 4.30 0.13
CA PRO A 135 9.68 4.58 -0.56
C PRO A 135 10.44 3.33 -1.00
N VAL A 136 10.34 2.24 -0.23
CA VAL A 136 10.96 0.95 -0.58
C VAL A 136 10.19 0.26 -1.68
N TRP A 137 8.86 0.17 -1.55
CA TRP A 137 8.02 -0.47 -2.57
C TRP A 137 8.19 0.18 -3.94
N ARG A 138 8.13 1.49 -4.01
CA ARG A 138 8.25 2.22 -5.28
C ARG A 138 9.63 2.11 -5.92
N SER A 139 10.68 1.99 -5.12
CA SER A 139 12.08 1.94 -5.56
C SER A 139 12.67 0.52 -5.59
N MET A 140 11.81 -0.53 -5.74
CA MET A 140 12.27 -1.92 -5.77
C MET A 140 13.40 -2.17 -6.77
N GLN A 141 13.28 -1.62 -7.99
CA GLN A 141 14.29 -1.82 -9.04
C GLN A 141 15.64 -1.25 -8.64
N GLU A 142 15.66 -0.11 -7.96
CA GLU A 142 16.91 0.54 -7.53
C GLU A 142 17.52 -0.17 -6.31
N ILE A 143 16.69 -0.72 -5.42
CA ILE A 143 17.13 -1.34 -4.16
C ILE A 143 17.52 -2.80 -4.37
N TYR A 144 16.70 -3.58 -5.10
CA TYR A 144 16.86 -5.02 -5.24
C TYR A 144 17.28 -5.48 -6.64
N GLY A 145 17.32 -4.58 -7.64
CA GLY A 145 17.63 -4.92 -9.03
C GLY A 145 16.47 -5.57 -9.80
N HIS A 146 15.30 -5.69 -9.18
CA HIS A 146 14.10 -6.30 -9.79
C HIS A 146 12.80 -5.65 -9.28
N LYS A 147 11.69 -5.86 -10.00
CA LYS A 147 10.35 -5.29 -9.71
C LYS A 147 9.42 -6.30 -9.06
N TYR A 148 9.89 -7.05 -8.10
CA TYR A 148 9.12 -7.96 -7.25
C TYR A 148 9.79 -8.08 -5.89
N MET A 149 9.08 -8.63 -4.91
CA MET A 149 9.62 -9.02 -3.61
C MET A 149 9.60 -10.53 -3.47
N THR A 150 10.64 -11.10 -2.90
CA THR A 150 10.69 -12.49 -2.41
C THR A 150 10.50 -12.51 -0.88
N ALA A 151 10.39 -13.70 -0.30
CA ALA A 151 10.34 -13.84 1.15
C ALA A 151 11.61 -13.29 1.83
N GLU A 152 12.78 -13.43 1.19
CA GLU A 152 14.06 -12.89 1.66
C GLU A 152 14.07 -11.36 1.64
N ASP A 153 13.55 -10.74 0.58
CA ASP A 153 13.45 -9.28 0.47
C ASP A 153 12.46 -8.69 1.50
N LEU A 154 11.52 -9.49 2.00
CA LEU A 154 10.60 -9.09 3.06
C LEU A 154 11.20 -9.10 4.46
N GLU A 155 12.25 -9.87 4.71
CA GLU A 155 12.81 -10.06 6.08
C GLU A 155 13.15 -8.74 6.80
N PRO A 156 13.74 -7.70 6.15
CA PRO A 156 14.00 -6.42 6.81
C PRO A 156 12.75 -5.66 7.26
N TYR A 157 11.58 -6.00 6.70
CA TYR A 157 10.28 -5.36 6.96
C TYR A 157 9.30 -6.27 7.67
N ARG A 158 9.78 -7.45 8.06
CA ARG A 158 8.97 -8.49 8.69
C ARG A 158 8.30 -7.97 9.95
N VAL A 159 7.02 -8.30 10.10
CA VAL A 159 6.21 -7.93 11.26
C VAL A 159 5.82 -9.16 12.06
N LYS A 160 5.52 -8.97 13.35
CA LYS A 160 5.10 -10.04 14.25
C LYS A 160 3.76 -10.61 13.77
N PHE A 161 3.66 -11.94 13.85
CA PHE A 161 2.44 -12.67 13.57
C PHE A 161 2.10 -13.62 14.71
N ASN A 162 0.92 -13.45 15.29
CA ASN A 162 0.39 -14.25 16.39
C ASN A 162 -1.10 -14.59 16.17
N GLY A 163 -1.49 -14.87 14.93
CA GLY A 163 -2.89 -14.94 14.51
C GLY A 163 -3.42 -13.60 14.02
N ALA A 164 -2.66 -12.52 14.21
CA ALA A 164 -2.87 -11.19 13.67
C ALA A 164 -1.58 -10.72 12.99
N CYS A 165 -1.71 -10.03 11.85
CA CYS A 165 -0.58 -9.41 11.16
C CYS A 165 -0.28 -8.06 11.82
N MET A 166 0.66 -8.04 12.76
CA MET A 166 0.98 -6.88 13.60
C MET A 166 1.84 -5.87 12.83
N PHE A 167 1.25 -5.19 11.86
CA PHE A 167 1.92 -4.35 10.86
C PHE A 167 2.66 -3.12 11.42
N LEU A 168 2.48 -2.78 12.69
CA LEU A 168 3.25 -1.74 13.38
C LEU A 168 4.38 -2.30 14.24
N ASP A 169 4.43 -3.64 14.44
CA ASP A 169 5.39 -4.30 15.33
C ASP A 169 6.43 -5.08 14.49
N PRO A 170 7.55 -4.48 14.12
CA PRO A 170 8.60 -5.19 13.38
C PRO A 170 9.19 -6.34 14.23
N VAL A 171 9.60 -7.41 13.56
CA VAL A 171 10.28 -8.55 14.23
C VAL A 171 11.68 -8.13 14.67
N SER A 172 12.40 -7.42 13.80
CA SER A 172 13.68 -6.83 14.11
C SER A 172 13.54 -5.30 14.02
N PRO A 173 14.07 -4.53 14.98
CA PRO A 173 14.13 -3.09 14.80
C PRO A 173 14.97 -2.82 13.55
N PRO A 174 14.62 -1.82 12.74
CA PRO A 174 15.43 -1.45 11.59
C PRO A 174 16.87 -1.18 12.06
N THR A 175 17.85 -1.76 11.37
CA THR A 175 19.27 -1.50 11.68
C THR A 175 19.56 -0.01 11.55
N ALA A 176 20.51 0.50 12.32
CA ALA A 176 20.92 1.90 12.26
C ALA A 176 21.25 2.33 10.82
N GLU A 177 21.88 1.45 10.03
CA GLU A 177 22.17 1.64 8.60
C GLU A 177 20.89 1.77 7.74
N ALA A 178 19.85 0.99 8.03
CA ALA A 178 18.56 1.12 7.31
C ALA A 178 17.82 2.40 7.68
N VAL A 179 17.97 2.88 8.91
CA VAL A 179 17.44 4.17 9.37
C VAL A 179 18.22 5.31 8.69
N GLU A 180 19.53 5.24 8.66
CA GLU A 180 20.41 6.24 8.06
C GLU A 180 20.24 6.32 6.54
N ALA A 181 20.09 5.19 5.85
CA ALA A 181 19.75 5.14 4.43
C ALA A 181 18.37 5.74 4.12
N ARG A 182 17.41 5.58 5.03
CA ARG A 182 16.09 6.24 4.97
C ARG A 182 16.21 7.75 5.10
N ASP A 183 16.98 8.20 6.07
CA ASP A 183 17.11 9.62 6.39
C ASP A 183 17.94 10.34 5.32
N THR A 184 19.00 9.72 4.81
CA THR A 184 19.79 10.26 3.68
C THR A 184 19.00 10.32 2.38
N LEU A 185 18.22 9.30 2.06
CA LEU A 185 17.33 9.31 0.88
C LEU A 185 16.22 10.34 1.04
N GLY A 186 15.62 10.46 2.24
CA GLY A 186 14.64 11.48 2.59
C GLY A 186 15.19 12.90 2.50
N ALA A 187 16.37 13.14 3.04
CA ALA A 187 17.05 14.42 2.99
C ALA A 187 17.48 14.81 1.56
N ALA A 188 17.98 13.86 0.77
CA ALA A 188 18.33 14.09 -0.63
C ALA A 188 17.11 14.44 -1.49
N LYS A 189 15.97 13.77 -1.26
CA LYS A 189 14.71 14.05 -1.94
C LYS A 189 14.12 15.40 -1.53
N LYS A 190 14.20 15.76 -0.25
CA LYS A 190 13.78 17.08 0.22
C LYS A 190 14.58 18.17 -0.46
N ARG A 191 15.91 18.04 -0.55
CA ARG A 191 16.77 19.01 -1.26
C ARG A 191 16.44 19.12 -2.74
N LEU A 192 16.13 18.00 -3.40
CA LEU A 192 15.72 17.99 -4.81
C LEU A 192 14.36 18.66 -5.00
N TRP A 193 13.41 18.38 -4.11
CA TRP A 193 12.08 18.99 -4.11
C TRP A 193 12.15 20.50 -3.88
N ASP A 194 12.92 20.95 -2.88
CA ASP A 194 13.13 22.37 -2.59
C ASP A 194 13.75 23.10 -3.80
N LYS A 195 14.71 22.45 -4.51
CA LYS A 195 15.28 22.99 -5.75
C LYS A 195 14.26 23.08 -6.89
N LEU A 196 13.42 22.05 -7.08
CA LEU A 196 12.39 22.06 -8.13
C LEU A 196 11.37 23.18 -7.89
N GLN A 197 10.91 23.37 -6.66
CA GLN A 197 10.00 24.46 -6.30
C GLN A 197 10.64 25.85 -6.51
N THR A 198 11.93 25.99 -6.28
CA THR A 198 12.64 27.23 -6.57
C THR A 198 12.68 27.52 -8.07
N VAL A 199 12.98 26.53 -8.89
CA VAL A 199 13.00 26.66 -10.35
C VAL A 199 11.60 26.97 -10.92
N GLU A 200 10.54 26.34 -10.41
CA GLU A 200 9.17 26.61 -10.82
C GLU A 200 8.77 28.06 -10.48
N ARG A 201 9.07 28.52 -9.29
CA ARG A 201 8.81 29.91 -8.87
C ARG A 201 9.58 30.93 -9.71
N ASP A 202 10.87 30.68 -9.96
CA ASP A 202 11.71 31.57 -10.74
C ASP A 202 11.24 31.62 -12.22
N ALA A 203 10.70 30.52 -12.75
CA ALA A 203 10.09 30.45 -14.07
C ALA A 203 8.76 31.21 -14.15
N GLU A 204 7.92 31.13 -13.11
CA GLU A 204 6.66 31.89 -13.00
C GLU A 204 6.93 33.40 -12.93
N GLU A 205 7.93 33.80 -12.13
CA GLU A 205 8.33 35.19 -11.95
C GLU A 205 8.91 35.79 -13.25
N ALA A 206 9.70 35.00 -13.99
CA ALA A 206 10.20 35.37 -15.33
C ALA A 206 9.08 35.54 -16.35
N ALA A 207 8.09 34.64 -16.36
CA ALA A 207 6.95 34.70 -17.26
C ALA A 207 5.99 35.89 -16.94
N GLU A 208 5.94 36.33 -15.70
CA GLU A 208 5.16 37.49 -15.27
C GLU A 208 5.83 38.79 -15.68
N ILE A 209 7.16 38.87 -15.60
CA ILE A 209 7.94 40.02 -16.09
C ILE A 209 7.77 40.18 -17.61
N GLU A 210 7.84 39.08 -18.38
CA GLU A 210 7.66 39.09 -19.85
C GLU A 210 6.24 39.50 -20.31
N ARG A 211 5.24 39.38 -19.41
CA ARG A 211 3.86 39.85 -19.69
C ARG A 211 3.64 41.33 -19.37
N LEU A 212 4.54 41.96 -18.63
CA LEU A 212 4.44 43.36 -18.21
C LEU A 212 5.27 44.31 -19.07
N GLU A 213 6.15 43.76 -19.92
CA GLU A 213 6.88 44.48 -20.97
C GLU A 213 6.11 44.44 -22.31
#